data_406d9a5be4f09164fc2131ef191ca4dd
#
_entry.id   406d9a5be4f09164fc2131ef191ca4dd
#
_cell.length_a   1.000
_cell.length_b   1.000
_cell.length_c   1.000
_cell.angle_alpha   90.00
_cell.angle_beta   90.00
_cell.angle_gamma   90.00
#
_symmetry.space_group_name_H-M   'P 1'
#
loop_
_entity.id
_entity.type
_entity.pdbx_description
1 polymer ?
#
loop_
_entity_poly.entity_id
_entity_poly.type
_entity_poly.pdbx_seq_one_letter_code
_entity_poly.pdbx_strand_id
1 'polypeptide(L)'
;MDKTDLQVFIDEHHIQATILPLSEHTLTVGDAARALAVNTDQIIKSLVFHVDGKPLLVINNGLARADRRKLADHLGVGRKKVKFASPDTVFALTGFIVGSMPPFGHKQKLRTLVDTAVTQLDVIYGGGGDVDAMMRLTPDELLKVSQAEVVPFSE
;
A
#
# COMPACT_ATOMS: atom_id res chain seq x y z
N MET A 1 -2.55 -12.06 -9.87
CA MET A 1 -2.68 -12.46 -8.44
C MET A 1 -3.95 -11.84 -7.88
N ASP A 2 -4.52 -12.47 -6.90
CA ASP A 2 -5.79 -12.08 -6.30
C ASP A 2 -5.77 -12.30 -4.77
N LYS A 3 -6.94 -12.18 -4.11
CA LYS A 3 -7.04 -12.36 -2.66
C LYS A 3 -6.63 -13.76 -2.19
N THR A 4 -6.78 -14.78 -3.02
CA THR A 4 -6.35 -16.14 -2.69
C THR A 4 -4.84 -16.23 -2.62
N ASP A 5 -4.14 -15.61 -3.57
CA ASP A 5 -2.67 -15.53 -3.55
C ASP A 5 -2.18 -14.76 -2.32
N LEU A 6 -2.86 -13.67 -1.97
CA LEU A 6 -2.53 -12.90 -0.77
C LEU A 6 -2.74 -13.73 0.50
N GLN A 7 -3.83 -14.49 0.57
CA GLN A 7 -4.09 -15.35 1.73
C GLN A 7 -3.00 -16.41 1.89
N VAL A 8 -2.55 -17.01 0.79
CA VAL A 8 -1.44 -17.97 0.80
C VAL A 8 -0.17 -17.34 1.37
N PHE A 9 0.14 -16.12 0.93
CA PHE A 9 1.30 -15.38 1.44
C PHE A 9 1.18 -15.11 2.95
N ILE A 10 0.02 -14.68 3.41
CA ILE A 10 -0.27 -14.45 4.83
C ILE A 10 -0.04 -15.72 5.63
N ASP A 11 -0.57 -16.84 5.16
CA ASP A 11 -0.49 -18.13 5.85
C ASP A 11 0.95 -18.66 5.90
N GLU A 12 1.65 -18.61 4.77
CA GLU A 12 3.03 -19.11 4.67
C GLU A 12 4.01 -18.33 5.53
N HIS A 13 3.78 -17.02 5.71
CA HIS A 13 4.66 -16.15 6.47
C HIS A 13 4.16 -15.86 7.89
N HIS A 14 3.08 -16.51 8.31
CA HIS A 14 2.48 -16.36 9.65
C HIS A 14 2.18 -14.89 9.98
N ILE A 15 1.60 -14.17 9.01
CA ILE A 15 1.31 -12.74 9.15
C ILE A 15 0.03 -12.53 9.93
N GLN A 16 0.04 -11.57 10.85
CA GLN A 16 -1.12 -11.17 11.66
C GLN A 16 -1.99 -10.19 10.87
N ALA A 17 -2.66 -10.67 9.84
CA ALA A 17 -3.54 -9.88 8.99
C ALA A 17 -4.76 -10.71 8.59
N THR A 18 -5.88 -10.04 8.37
CA THR A 18 -7.15 -10.69 8.02
C THR A 18 -7.71 -10.06 6.74
N ILE A 19 -7.98 -10.89 5.74
CA ILE A 19 -8.66 -10.45 4.52
C ILE A 19 -10.16 -10.43 4.80
N LEU A 20 -10.80 -9.29 4.54
CA LEU A 20 -12.22 -9.06 4.73
C LEU A 20 -12.88 -8.97 3.35
N PRO A 21 -13.63 -9.98 2.92
CA PRO A 21 -14.42 -9.88 1.69
C PRO A 21 -15.58 -8.90 1.93
N LEU A 22 -15.84 -8.04 0.95
CA LEU A 22 -16.88 -7.03 1.03
C LEU A 22 -17.91 -7.25 -0.09
N SER A 23 -19.14 -6.81 0.14
CA SER A 23 -20.20 -6.91 -0.86
C SER A 23 -20.13 -5.83 -1.94
N GLU A 24 -19.26 -4.83 -1.77
CA GLU A 24 -19.09 -3.68 -2.66
C GLU A 24 -17.65 -3.59 -3.14
N HIS A 25 -17.45 -2.90 -4.27
CA HIS A 25 -16.12 -2.57 -4.75
C HIS A 25 -15.53 -1.44 -3.90
N THR A 26 -14.24 -1.51 -3.59
CA THR A 26 -13.53 -0.55 -2.75
C THR A 26 -12.38 0.10 -3.50
N LEU A 27 -12.69 0.70 -4.66
CA LEU A 27 -11.70 1.30 -5.54
C LEU A 27 -11.14 2.63 -5.04
N THR A 28 -11.86 3.30 -4.14
CA THR A 28 -11.41 4.57 -3.55
C THR A 28 -11.30 4.44 -2.04
N VAL A 29 -10.50 5.36 -1.44
CA VAL A 29 -10.39 5.47 0.02
C VAL A 29 -11.76 5.68 0.67
N GLY A 30 -12.59 6.57 0.08
CA GLY A 30 -13.94 6.84 0.59
C GLY A 30 -14.85 5.63 0.53
N ASP A 31 -14.81 4.87 -0.56
CA ASP A 31 -15.60 3.65 -0.71
C ASP A 31 -15.20 2.61 0.35
N ALA A 32 -13.90 2.40 0.54
CA ALA A 32 -13.39 1.45 1.52
C ALA A 32 -13.79 1.86 2.95
N ALA A 33 -13.63 3.11 3.30
CA ALA A 33 -13.97 3.62 4.63
C ALA A 33 -15.47 3.43 4.93
N ARG A 34 -16.31 3.72 3.94
CA ARG A 34 -17.78 3.56 4.08
C ARG A 34 -18.16 2.09 4.23
N ALA A 35 -17.62 1.21 3.39
CA ALA A 35 -17.91 -0.22 3.43
C ALA A 35 -17.48 -0.86 4.75
N LEU A 36 -16.37 -0.39 5.32
CA LEU A 36 -15.83 -0.91 6.59
C LEU A 36 -16.36 -0.17 7.82
N ALA A 37 -17.10 0.93 7.63
CA ALA A 37 -17.58 1.81 8.71
C ALA A 37 -16.43 2.34 9.59
N VAL A 38 -15.36 2.78 8.96
CA VAL A 38 -14.18 3.34 9.62
C VAL A 38 -13.86 4.74 9.07
N ASN A 39 -12.94 5.45 9.72
CA ASN A 39 -12.47 6.75 9.23
C ASN A 39 -11.57 6.56 8.00
N THR A 40 -11.58 7.53 7.09
CA THR A 40 -10.71 7.52 5.92
C THR A 40 -9.23 7.42 6.29
N ASP A 41 -8.83 7.99 7.43
CA ASP A 41 -7.44 7.94 7.90
C ASP A 41 -6.95 6.53 8.18
N GLN A 42 -7.85 5.57 8.44
CA GLN A 42 -7.49 4.19 8.69
C GLN A 42 -7.26 3.38 7.41
N ILE A 43 -7.59 3.95 6.26
CA ILE A 43 -7.36 3.31 4.96
C ILE A 43 -5.97 3.67 4.46
N ILE A 44 -5.15 2.66 4.20
CA ILE A 44 -3.85 2.87 3.58
C ILE A 44 -3.94 2.60 2.08
N LYS A 45 -3.08 3.26 1.33
CA LYS A 45 -2.96 3.08 -0.12
C LYS A 45 -1.51 2.82 -0.48
N SER A 46 -1.33 1.87 -1.37
CA SER A 46 -0.03 1.42 -1.85
C SER A 46 0.17 1.91 -3.28
N LEU A 47 1.18 2.74 -3.47
CA LEU A 47 1.47 3.40 -4.74
C LEU A 47 2.85 2.99 -5.24
N VAL A 48 2.97 2.66 -6.52
CA VAL A 48 4.26 2.32 -7.12
C VAL A 48 4.78 3.52 -7.89
N PHE A 49 6.00 3.91 -7.57
CA PHE A 49 6.76 4.94 -8.29
C PHE A 49 7.96 4.31 -8.97
N HIS A 50 8.41 4.95 -10.04
CA HIS A 50 9.76 4.78 -10.56
C HIS A 50 10.60 5.95 -10.07
N VAL A 51 11.72 5.63 -9.43
CA VAL A 51 12.66 6.63 -8.95
C VAL A 51 14.01 6.33 -9.59
N ASP A 52 14.42 7.20 -10.49
CA ASP A 52 15.64 7.00 -11.28
C ASP A 52 15.66 5.61 -11.97
N GLY A 53 14.51 5.21 -12.51
CA GLY A 53 14.32 3.94 -13.20
C GLY A 53 14.13 2.72 -12.30
N LYS A 54 14.13 2.87 -10.99
CA LYS A 54 13.95 1.78 -10.02
C LYS A 54 12.56 1.84 -9.38
N PRO A 55 11.89 0.68 -9.19
CA PRO A 55 10.57 0.67 -8.57
C PRO A 55 10.66 0.96 -7.08
N LEU A 56 9.67 1.69 -6.57
CA LEU A 56 9.53 2.03 -5.16
C LEU A 56 8.06 1.92 -4.77
N LEU A 57 7.77 1.23 -3.69
CA LEU A 57 6.44 1.20 -3.11
C LEU A 57 6.34 2.24 -2.02
N VAL A 58 5.30 3.04 -2.08
CA VAL A 58 5.04 4.13 -1.14
C VAL A 58 3.67 3.91 -0.52
N ILE A 59 3.60 3.89 0.79
CA ILE A 59 2.36 3.65 1.54
C ILE A 59 2.03 4.84 2.42
N ASN A 60 0.89 5.47 2.18
CA ASN A 60 0.34 6.50 3.04
C ASN A 60 -1.15 6.23 3.30
N ASN A 61 -1.79 7.06 4.10
CA ASN A 61 -3.15 6.83 4.56
C ASN A 61 -4.10 7.97 4.23
N GLY A 62 -5.37 7.65 4.23
CA GLY A 62 -6.45 8.63 4.10
C GLY A 62 -6.44 9.32 2.75
N LEU A 63 -6.80 10.60 2.77
CA LEU A 63 -6.90 11.44 1.57
C LEU A 63 -5.62 12.22 1.29
N ALA A 64 -4.59 12.07 2.12
CA ALA A 64 -3.30 12.74 1.91
C ALA A 64 -2.60 12.21 0.67
N ARG A 65 -1.87 13.08 -0.01
CA ARG A 65 -1.09 12.73 -1.20
C ARG A 65 0.38 12.57 -0.84
N ALA A 66 1.06 11.69 -1.54
CA ALA A 66 2.51 11.59 -1.45
C ALA A 66 3.16 12.81 -2.11
N ASP A 67 4.03 13.49 -1.39
CA ASP A 67 4.76 14.65 -1.88
C ASP A 67 6.05 14.20 -2.57
N ARG A 68 6.12 14.38 -3.89
CA ARG A 68 7.29 13.95 -4.68
C ARG A 68 8.57 14.65 -4.27
N ARG A 69 8.49 15.90 -3.81
CA ARG A 69 9.67 16.64 -3.33
C ARG A 69 10.23 15.98 -2.07
N LYS A 70 9.36 15.64 -1.12
CA LYS A 70 9.78 14.96 0.11
C LYS A 70 10.39 13.58 -0.19
N LEU A 71 9.79 12.85 -1.12
CA LEU A 71 10.34 11.56 -1.57
C LEU A 71 11.71 11.75 -2.23
N ALA A 72 11.84 12.71 -3.12
CA ALA A 72 13.09 13.00 -3.81
C ALA A 72 14.19 13.39 -2.82
N ASP A 73 13.87 14.26 -1.85
CA ASP A 73 14.81 14.69 -0.82
C ASP A 73 15.31 13.50 0.01
N HIS A 74 14.40 12.64 0.43
CA HIS A 74 14.77 11.44 1.20
C HIS A 74 15.68 10.49 0.41
N LEU A 75 15.39 10.34 -0.88
CA LEU A 75 16.11 9.41 -1.75
C LEU A 75 17.39 10.01 -2.37
N GLY A 76 17.62 11.31 -2.18
CA GLY A 76 18.78 11.99 -2.71
C GLY A 76 18.79 12.12 -4.23
N VAL A 77 17.62 12.28 -4.84
CA VAL A 77 17.45 12.43 -6.31
C VAL A 77 16.70 13.70 -6.64
N GLY A 78 16.75 14.11 -7.91
CA GLY A 78 15.95 15.24 -8.39
C GLY A 78 14.46 14.88 -8.44
N ARG A 79 13.60 15.85 -8.18
CA ARG A 79 12.13 15.66 -8.17
C ARG A 79 11.61 15.04 -9.48
N LYS A 80 12.21 15.39 -10.63
CA LYS A 80 11.82 14.88 -11.94
C LYS A 80 12.06 13.37 -12.10
N LYS A 81 12.90 12.80 -11.26
CA LYS A 81 13.20 11.36 -11.26
C LYS A 81 12.13 10.53 -10.54
N VAL A 82 11.25 11.17 -9.79
CA VAL A 82 10.16 10.52 -9.06
C VAL A 82 8.91 10.56 -9.93
N LYS A 83 8.50 9.42 -10.48
CA LYS A 83 7.37 9.31 -11.41
C LYS A 83 6.46 8.17 -11.00
N PHE A 84 5.16 8.34 -11.18
CA PHE A 84 4.22 7.23 -11.00
C PHE A 84 4.51 6.15 -12.05
N ALA A 85 4.44 4.88 -11.60
CA ALA A 85 4.45 3.75 -12.52
C ALA A 85 3.09 3.66 -13.22
N SER A 86 3.09 3.21 -14.48
CA SER A 86 1.84 2.95 -15.20
C SER A 86 1.11 1.75 -14.60
N PRO A 87 -0.22 1.65 -14.78
CA PRO A 87 -0.98 0.47 -14.33
C PRO A 87 -0.41 -0.85 -14.86
N ASP A 88 0.04 -0.89 -16.11
CA ASP A 88 0.66 -2.08 -16.68
C ASP A 88 1.95 -2.45 -15.98
N THR A 89 2.78 -1.46 -15.65
CA THR A 89 4.02 -1.67 -14.90
C THR A 89 3.73 -2.16 -13.48
N VAL A 90 2.74 -1.57 -12.81
CA VAL A 90 2.31 -2.00 -11.48
C VAL A 90 1.91 -3.47 -11.51
N PHE A 91 1.08 -3.87 -12.47
CA PHE A 91 0.67 -5.27 -12.62
C PHE A 91 1.85 -6.19 -12.90
N ALA A 92 2.77 -5.80 -13.78
CA ALA A 92 3.94 -6.61 -14.12
C ALA A 92 4.86 -6.83 -12.91
N LEU A 93 5.05 -5.81 -12.07
CA LEU A 93 5.92 -5.89 -10.89
C LEU A 93 5.26 -6.61 -9.72
N THR A 94 3.99 -6.34 -9.47
CA THR A 94 3.31 -6.78 -8.25
C THR A 94 2.42 -8.01 -8.43
N GLY A 95 1.91 -8.21 -9.63
CA GLY A 95 0.89 -9.23 -9.91
C GLY A 95 -0.53 -8.80 -9.58
N PHE A 96 -0.72 -7.61 -9.01
CA PHE A 96 -2.03 -7.07 -8.65
C PHE A 96 -2.39 -5.87 -9.49
N ILE A 97 -3.68 -5.67 -9.73
CA ILE A 97 -4.17 -4.48 -10.43
C ILE A 97 -4.20 -3.28 -9.49
N VAL A 98 -4.08 -2.09 -10.05
CA VAL A 98 -4.27 -0.84 -9.31
C VAL A 98 -5.67 -0.81 -8.71
N GLY A 99 -5.78 -0.43 -7.44
CA GLY A 99 -7.05 -0.40 -6.70
C GLY A 99 -7.32 -1.64 -5.87
N SER A 100 -6.59 -2.74 -6.11
CA SER A 100 -6.71 -3.97 -5.31
C SER A 100 -5.41 -4.34 -4.60
N MET A 101 -4.34 -3.59 -4.84
CA MET A 101 -2.99 -3.97 -4.45
C MET A 101 -2.78 -3.94 -2.93
N PRO A 102 -2.35 -5.05 -2.34
CA PRO A 102 -1.97 -5.07 -0.93
C PRO A 102 -0.63 -4.38 -0.71
N PRO A 103 -0.29 -4.05 0.56
CA PRO A 103 0.98 -3.39 0.87
C PRO A 103 2.20 -4.33 0.84
N PHE A 104 1.99 -5.62 0.63
CA PHE A 104 3.04 -6.65 0.53
C PHE A 104 2.51 -7.88 -0.19
N GLY A 105 3.32 -8.93 -0.30
CA GLY A 105 2.89 -10.17 -0.97
C GLY A 105 2.98 -10.08 -2.49
N HIS A 106 3.77 -9.14 -3.01
CA HIS A 106 3.91 -8.89 -4.45
C HIS A 106 4.76 -9.97 -5.12
N LYS A 107 4.55 -10.10 -6.43
CA LYS A 107 5.34 -11.00 -7.27
C LYS A 107 6.85 -10.72 -7.15
N GLN A 108 7.22 -9.43 -7.09
CA GLN A 108 8.58 -8.98 -6.84
C GLN A 108 8.58 -8.12 -5.59
N LYS A 109 9.46 -8.42 -4.64
CA LYS A 109 9.59 -7.59 -3.44
C LYS A 109 10.13 -6.22 -3.82
N LEU A 110 9.44 -5.16 -3.38
CA LEU A 110 9.80 -3.79 -3.68
C LEU A 110 10.35 -3.09 -2.43
N ARG A 111 11.33 -2.21 -2.63
CA ARG A 111 11.70 -1.26 -1.58
C ARG A 111 10.46 -0.46 -1.19
N THR A 112 10.21 -0.32 0.11
CA THR A 112 8.96 0.25 0.61
C THR A 112 9.23 1.38 1.59
N LEU A 113 8.52 2.50 1.39
CA LEU A 113 8.47 3.62 2.33
C LEU A 113 7.05 3.72 2.90
N VAL A 114 6.94 3.89 4.21
CA VAL A 114 5.65 4.10 4.88
C VAL A 114 5.66 5.48 5.51
N ASP A 115 4.60 6.25 5.27
CA ASP A 115 4.47 7.58 5.86
C ASP A 115 4.36 7.50 7.38
N THR A 116 4.99 8.41 8.07
CA THR A 116 5.00 8.47 9.54
C THR A 116 3.58 8.46 10.12
N ALA A 117 2.61 9.12 9.46
CA ALA A 117 1.23 9.18 9.93
C ALA A 117 0.59 7.79 10.05
N VAL A 118 0.97 6.84 9.20
CA VAL A 118 0.45 5.46 9.26
C VAL A 118 0.82 4.80 10.58
N THR A 119 2.01 5.06 11.08
CA THR A 119 2.51 4.43 12.32
C THR A 119 1.82 4.94 13.58
N GLN A 120 1.05 6.02 13.48
CA GLN A 120 0.30 6.60 14.60
C GLN A 120 -1.09 5.99 14.79
N LEU A 121 -1.49 5.11 13.88
CA LEU A 121 -2.81 4.46 13.91
C LEU A 121 -2.75 3.14 14.67
N ASP A 122 -3.89 2.72 15.24
CA ASP A 122 -3.99 1.44 15.95
C ASP A 122 -4.26 0.28 14.98
N VAL A 123 -5.20 0.47 14.07
CA VAL A 123 -5.62 -0.52 13.07
C VAL A 123 -5.72 0.15 11.72
N ILE A 124 -5.21 -0.52 10.70
CA ILE A 124 -5.21 -0.04 9.32
C ILE A 124 -5.83 -1.07 8.39
N TYR A 125 -6.35 -0.58 7.27
CA TYR A 125 -6.99 -1.39 6.24
C TYR A 125 -6.37 -1.06 4.89
N GLY A 126 -5.84 -2.06 4.23
CA GLY A 126 -5.22 -1.91 2.91
C GLY A 126 -5.90 -2.77 1.85
N GLY A 127 -5.38 -2.74 0.64
CA GLY A 127 -5.87 -3.58 -0.44
C GLY A 127 -5.83 -5.05 -0.07
N GLY A 128 -6.88 -5.78 -0.42
CA GLY A 128 -7.03 -7.19 -0.09
C GLY A 128 -6.78 -8.16 -1.24
N GLY A 129 -6.24 -7.67 -2.35
CA GLY A 129 -5.91 -8.50 -3.51
C GLY A 129 -6.98 -8.51 -4.60
N ASP A 130 -8.20 -8.17 -4.28
CA ASP A 130 -9.32 -8.01 -5.22
C ASP A 130 -10.06 -6.70 -4.92
N VAL A 131 -10.83 -6.20 -5.88
CA VAL A 131 -11.57 -4.94 -5.74
C VAL A 131 -12.70 -5.00 -4.69
N ASP A 132 -13.07 -6.19 -4.27
CA ASP A 132 -14.11 -6.44 -3.26
C ASP A 132 -13.53 -7.01 -1.96
N ALA A 133 -12.27 -6.78 -1.69
CA ALA A 133 -11.60 -7.27 -0.48
C ALA A 133 -10.69 -6.22 0.09
N MET A 134 -10.64 -6.14 1.42
CA MET A 134 -9.69 -5.30 2.17
C MET A 134 -8.94 -6.17 3.17
N MET A 135 -7.75 -5.75 3.55
CA MET A 135 -6.95 -6.45 4.54
C MET A 135 -6.79 -5.58 5.78
N ARG A 136 -7.14 -6.16 6.94
CA ARG A 136 -6.98 -5.51 8.25
C ARG A 136 -5.69 -5.99 8.90
N LEU A 137 -4.91 -5.05 9.43
CA LEU A 137 -3.67 -5.34 10.16
C LEU A 137 -3.30 -4.14 11.04
N THR A 138 -2.26 -4.31 11.84
CA THR A 138 -1.68 -3.20 12.61
C THR A 138 -0.52 -2.56 11.85
N PRO A 139 -0.18 -1.30 12.15
CA PRO A 139 1.02 -0.68 11.60
C PRO A 139 2.31 -1.45 11.92
N ASP A 140 2.42 -1.99 13.13
CA ASP A 140 3.60 -2.79 13.52
C ASP A 140 3.77 -4.01 12.63
N GLU A 141 2.68 -4.71 12.32
CA GLU A 141 2.74 -5.87 11.43
C GLU A 141 3.11 -5.46 10.00
N LEU A 142 2.56 -4.33 9.53
CA LEU A 142 2.94 -3.79 8.22
C LEU A 142 4.44 -3.55 8.13
N LEU A 143 5.03 -2.90 9.12
CA LEU A 143 6.47 -2.60 9.13
C LEU A 143 7.30 -3.87 9.21
N LYS A 144 6.88 -4.83 10.02
CA LYS A 144 7.57 -6.11 10.17
C LYS A 144 7.63 -6.88 8.85
N VAL A 145 6.50 -7.00 8.16
CA VAL A 145 6.40 -7.76 6.92
C VAL A 145 7.06 -7.05 5.76
N SER A 146 6.81 -5.75 5.61
CA SER A 146 7.33 -4.95 4.48
C SER A 146 8.79 -4.58 4.64
N GLN A 147 9.32 -4.54 5.86
CA GLN A 147 10.65 -4.02 6.17
C GLN A 147 10.82 -2.58 5.66
N ALA A 148 9.76 -1.81 5.76
CA ALA A 148 9.70 -0.45 5.21
C ALA A 148 10.53 0.52 6.04
N GLU A 149 11.01 1.57 5.36
CA GLU A 149 11.53 2.77 6.01
C GLU A 149 10.35 3.69 6.35
N VAL A 150 10.35 4.28 7.53
CA VAL A 150 9.32 5.24 7.94
C VAL A 150 9.80 6.66 7.63
N VAL A 151 9.06 7.39 6.84
CA VAL A 151 9.45 8.70 6.30
C VAL A 151 8.22 9.62 6.26
N PRO A 152 8.32 10.90 6.67
CA PRO A 152 7.22 11.85 6.56
C PRO A 152 7.18 12.42 5.13
N PHE A 153 6.45 11.78 4.23
CA PHE A 153 6.38 12.21 2.83
C PHE A 153 4.99 12.67 2.35
N SER A 154 3.98 12.61 3.20
CA SER A 154 2.65 13.13 2.83
C SER A 154 2.61 14.66 2.81
N GLU A 155 1.81 15.20 1.90
CA GLU A 155 1.56 16.64 1.83
C GLU A 155 0.85 17.17 3.07
#